data_7a56210f80d84122bfcb8d522843f42c
#
_entry.id   7a56210f80d84122bfcb8d522843f42c
#
_cell.length_a   1.000
_cell.length_b   1.000
_cell.length_c   1.000
_cell.angle_alpha   90.00
_cell.angle_beta   90.00
_cell.angle_gamma   90.00
#
_symmetry.space_group_name_H-M   'P 1'
#
loop_
_entity.id
_entity.type
_entity.pdbx_description
1 polymer ?
#
loop_
_entity_poly.entity_id
_entity_poly.type
_entity_poly.pdbx_seq_one_letter_code
_entity_poly.pdbx_strand_id
1 'polypeptide(L)'
;IEELGGEYTAPHFAASWAHANNTPFQWGKQMASHLGGTRDPMVVAWPSRIKPDSQMRSQFTHCIDVAPTILEAIGIPEPKVVDGIEQEPMDGTSFVYTLDDAEAEERHTVQYFEMYGSRAIYKDGWWACSRLDKLPWDFSPATLSRFKPGSGYNPEDDPWELYYLPDDFSQAKNLADEKPEKLAELKELFCQEAELNNVLPLLGGLSVFFGILPPMETATRFSFAGDVQNVSTTVIPRIYGRSYSIEAELEVPESGAEGVLCAFADFIGGFSLWVDEKGHLIHTYQFLGIDTYKQVSTEPIPTGEVTVKMLFEIDEPKPGAGGKVTLWANDKQIGEGTMPHTVAML
;
A
#
# COMPACT_ATOMS: atom_id res chain seq x y z
N ILE A 1 -27.15 10.58 14.38
CA ILE A 1 -27.56 10.19 13.01
C ILE A 1 -27.55 11.43 12.10
N GLU A 2 -28.03 12.58 12.56
CA GLU A 2 -28.09 13.82 11.76
C GLU A 2 -26.72 14.37 11.36
N GLU A 3 -25.66 14.01 12.06
CA GLU A 3 -24.29 14.44 11.80
C GLU A 3 -23.47 13.41 10.99
N LEU A 4 -24.02 12.23 10.69
CA LEU A 4 -23.32 11.21 9.90
C LEU A 4 -23.05 11.70 8.48
N GLY A 5 -21.78 11.69 8.10
CA GLY A 5 -21.31 12.22 6.81
C GLY A 5 -21.03 13.73 6.82
N GLY A 6 -21.18 14.41 7.97
CA GLY A 6 -20.79 15.80 8.15
C GLY A 6 -19.28 16.00 8.26
N GLU A 7 -18.85 17.26 8.25
CA GLU A 7 -17.44 17.67 8.25
C GLU A 7 -16.61 17.18 9.45
N TYR A 8 -17.27 16.84 10.56
CA TYR A 8 -16.64 16.36 11.80
C TYR A 8 -16.67 14.84 11.95
N THR A 9 -17.18 14.10 10.97
CA THR A 9 -17.23 12.65 11.03
C THR A 9 -16.08 12.03 10.25
N ALA A 10 -15.41 11.03 10.85
CA ALA A 10 -14.38 10.26 10.14
C ALA A 10 -15.02 9.48 8.97
N PRO A 11 -14.47 9.54 7.75
CA PRO A 11 -15.01 8.85 6.58
C PRO A 11 -14.69 7.35 6.60
N HIS A 12 -14.73 6.73 7.78
CA HIS A 12 -14.47 5.31 7.98
C HIS A 12 -15.73 4.55 8.35
N PHE A 13 -15.85 3.37 7.79
CA PHE A 13 -16.92 2.45 8.11
C PHE A 13 -16.64 1.79 9.48
N ALA A 14 -17.54 1.94 10.45
CA ALA A 14 -17.33 1.40 11.78
C ALA A 14 -17.14 -0.13 11.74
N ALA A 15 -16.18 -0.67 12.51
CA ALA A 15 -15.83 -2.09 12.51
C ALA A 15 -17.01 -3.02 12.78
N SER A 16 -17.94 -2.61 13.66
CA SER A 16 -19.16 -3.38 13.96
C SER A 16 -20.10 -3.48 12.74
N TRP A 17 -20.26 -2.40 11.98
CA TRP A 17 -21.03 -2.40 10.75
C TRP A 17 -20.35 -3.19 9.64
N ALA A 18 -19.03 -3.03 9.49
CA ALA A 18 -18.25 -3.81 8.55
C ALA A 18 -18.42 -5.31 8.81
N HIS A 19 -18.34 -5.73 10.07
CA HIS A 19 -18.53 -7.12 10.46
C HIS A 19 -19.98 -7.60 10.21
N ALA A 20 -20.98 -6.80 10.58
CA ALA A 20 -22.39 -7.14 10.34
C ALA A 20 -22.71 -7.34 8.86
N ASN A 21 -22.17 -6.49 7.98
CA ASN A 21 -22.36 -6.61 6.53
C ASN A 21 -21.52 -7.74 5.88
N ASN A 22 -20.56 -8.26 6.61
CA ASN A 22 -19.65 -9.31 6.12
C ASN A 22 -20.12 -10.73 6.50
N THR A 23 -21.16 -10.83 7.33
CA THR A 23 -21.72 -12.12 7.73
C THR A 23 -22.23 -12.91 6.50
N PRO A 24 -22.08 -14.25 6.51
CA PRO A 24 -21.68 -15.11 7.64
C PRO A 24 -20.15 -15.30 7.78
N PHE A 25 -19.34 -14.60 7.03
CA PHE A 25 -17.89 -14.77 7.06
C PHE A 25 -17.28 -14.15 8.32
N GLN A 26 -16.25 -14.80 8.82
CA GLN A 26 -15.51 -14.33 9.99
C GLN A 26 -14.51 -13.24 9.56
N TRP A 27 -14.28 -12.30 10.47
CA TRP A 27 -13.33 -11.20 10.32
C TRP A 27 -13.68 -10.22 9.19
N GLY A 28 -12.69 -9.50 8.67
CA GLY A 28 -12.83 -8.45 7.68
C GLY A 28 -11.48 -7.98 7.18
N LYS A 29 -11.41 -6.78 6.66
CA LYS A 29 -10.20 -6.17 6.09
C LYS A 29 -8.94 -6.45 6.92
N GLN A 30 -7.83 -6.75 6.25
CA GLN A 30 -6.50 -7.11 6.78
C GLN A 30 -6.37 -8.53 7.36
N MET A 31 -7.41 -9.31 7.37
CA MET A 31 -7.38 -10.69 7.88
C MET A 31 -7.31 -11.68 6.72
N ALA A 32 -6.11 -11.87 6.17
CA ALA A 32 -5.89 -12.80 5.05
C ALA A 32 -6.21 -14.27 5.38
N SER A 33 -6.35 -14.59 6.67
CA SER A 33 -6.67 -15.95 7.14
C SER A 33 -8.12 -16.38 6.91
N HIS A 34 -9.06 -15.43 6.85
CA HIS A 34 -10.48 -15.77 6.84
C HIS A 34 -11.23 -15.10 5.68
N LEU A 35 -12.30 -15.74 5.24
CA LEU A 35 -13.07 -15.30 4.06
C LEU A 35 -13.69 -13.93 4.23
N GLY A 36 -13.96 -13.47 5.45
CA GLY A 36 -14.39 -12.09 5.67
C GLY A 36 -13.37 -11.02 5.33
N GLY A 37 -12.09 -11.38 5.23
CA GLY A 37 -11.02 -10.50 4.80
C GLY A 37 -10.56 -10.70 3.35
N THR A 38 -11.01 -11.77 2.70
CA THR A 38 -10.48 -12.18 1.39
C THR A 38 -11.55 -12.45 0.34
N ARG A 39 -12.82 -12.66 0.73
CA ARG A 39 -13.88 -13.02 -0.21
C ARG A 39 -14.76 -11.82 -0.53
N ASP A 40 -14.80 -11.46 -1.80
CA ASP A 40 -15.66 -10.42 -2.35
C ASP A 40 -16.57 -10.99 -3.44
N PRO A 41 -17.83 -10.55 -3.55
CA PRO A 41 -18.71 -10.96 -4.64
C PRO A 41 -18.28 -10.29 -5.94
N MET A 42 -18.38 -11.02 -7.04
CA MET A 42 -18.15 -10.50 -8.38
C MET A 42 -19.37 -10.74 -9.28
N VAL A 43 -19.72 -9.73 -10.08
CA VAL A 43 -20.76 -9.83 -11.10
C VAL A 43 -20.14 -9.50 -12.45
N VAL A 44 -20.35 -10.39 -13.42
CA VAL A 44 -19.89 -10.19 -14.79
C VAL A 44 -21.09 -9.99 -15.71
N ALA A 45 -21.13 -8.87 -16.45
CA ALA A 45 -22.16 -8.57 -17.42
C ALA A 45 -21.53 -8.39 -18.80
N TRP A 46 -21.86 -9.30 -19.72
CA TRP A 46 -21.44 -9.25 -21.12
C TRP A 46 -22.58 -9.67 -22.04
N PRO A 47 -23.56 -8.79 -22.29
CA PRO A 47 -24.83 -9.14 -22.95
C PRO A 47 -24.70 -9.74 -24.34
N SER A 48 -23.65 -9.44 -25.09
CA SER A 48 -23.41 -10.01 -26.44
C SER A 48 -22.84 -11.42 -26.41
N ARG A 49 -22.37 -11.92 -25.26
CA ARG A 49 -21.69 -13.22 -25.11
C ARG A 49 -22.39 -14.11 -24.08
N ILE A 50 -22.70 -13.57 -22.91
CA ILE A 50 -23.26 -14.34 -21.81
C ILE A 50 -24.78 -14.35 -21.92
N LYS A 51 -25.36 -15.54 -21.96
CA LYS A 51 -26.81 -15.68 -21.87
C LYS A 51 -27.23 -15.42 -20.41
N PRO A 52 -28.32 -14.66 -20.19
CA PRO A 52 -28.85 -14.50 -18.86
C PRO A 52 -29.20 -15.84 -18.22
N ASP A 53 -28.58 -16.16 -17.11
CA ASP A 53 -28.95 -17.27 -16.25
C ASP A 53 -28.88 -16.79 -14.78
N SER A 54 -29.51 -17.54 -13.88
CA SER A 54 -29.51 -17.26 -12.44
C SER A 54 -28.54 -18.15 -11.67
N GLN A 55 -27.69 -18.91 -12.37
CA GLN A 55 -26.77 -19.83 -11.73
C GLN A 55 -25.54 -19.09 -11.23
N MET A 56 -25.21 -19.31 -9.96
CA MET A 56 -23.94 -18.84 -9.40
C MET A 56 -22.80 -19.71 -9.91
N ARG A 57 -21.63 -19.09 -10.05
CA ARG A 57 -20.36 -19.78 -10.31
C ARG A 57 -19.69 -20.01 -8.97
N SER A 58 -19.36 -21.25 -8.65
CA SER A 58 -18.74 -21.64 -7.38
C SER A 58 -17.24 -21.97 -7.50
N GLN A 59 -16.71 -21.95 -8.72
CA GLN A 59 -15.28 -22.15 -8.95
C GLN A 59 -14.49 -21.09 -8.21
N PHE A 60 -13.37 -21.50 -7.60
CA PHE A 60 -12.46 -20.55 -6.99
C PHE A 60 -11.92 -19.58 -8.04
N THR A 61 -11.94 -18.30 -7.69
CA THR A 61 -11.35 -17.22 -8.49
C THR A 61 -10.68 -16.22 -7.57
N HIS A 62 -9.64 -15.57 -8.06
CA HIS A 62 -8.90 -14.54 -7.35
C HIS A 62 -8.84 -13.25 -8.18
N CYS A 63 -8.57 -12.10 -7.57
CA CYS A 63 -8.50 -10.83 -8.29
C CYS A 63 -7.43 -10.81 -9.39
N ILE A 64 -6.36 -11.63 -9.26
CA ILE A 64 -5.32 -11.77 -10.29
C ILE A 64 -5.86 -12.44 -11.57
N ASP A 65 -6.97 -13.15 -11.51
CA ASP A 65 -7.59 -13.84 -12.64
C ASP A 65 -8.34 -12.89 -13.59
N VAL A 66 -8.62 -11.67 -13.12
CA VAL A 66 -9.39 -10.69 -13.92
C VAL A 66 -8.64 -10.27 -15.17
N ALA A 67 -7.35 -9.96 -15.04
CA ALA A 67 -6.54 -9.50 -16.17
C ALA A 67 -6.41 -10.57 -17.29
N PRO A 68 -5.99 -11.82 -17.01
CA PRO A 68 -5.93 -12.86 -18.02
C PRO A 68 -7.31 -13.21 -18.61
N THR A 69 -8.39 -13.09 -17.81
CA THR A 69 -9.76 -13.26 -18.31
C THR A 69 -10.13 -12.19 -19.33
N ILE A 70 -9.79 -10.92 -19.08
CA ILE A 70 -10.04 -9.84 -20.03
C ILE A 70 -9.25 -10.07 -21.31
N LEU A 71 -7.96 -10.41 -21.20
CA LEU A 71 -7.12 -10.66 -22.37
C LEU A 71 -7.66 -11.81 -23.23
N GLU A 72 -8.05 -12.92 -22.62
CA GLU A 72 -8.68 -14.04 -23.33
C GLU A 72 -10.00 -13.63 -23.98
N ALA A 73 -10.85 -12.89 -23.23
CA ALA A 73 -12.15 -12.46 -23.71
C ALA A 73 -12.08 -11.57 -24.96
N ILE A 74 -11.05 -10.74 -25.07
CA ILE A 74 -10.84 -9.84 -26.22
C ILE A 74 -9.87 -10.42 -27.28
N GLY A 75 -9.32 -11.61 -27.04
CA GLY A 75 -8.43 -12.31 -27.97
C GLY A 75 -7.04 -11.69 -28.08
N ILE A 76 -6.56 -11.00 -27.04
CA ILE A 76 -5.21 -10.44 -26.98
C ILE A 76 -4.33 -11.37 -26.17
N PRO A 77 -3.20 -11.87 -26.72
CA PRO A 77 -2.26 -12.68 -25.95
C PRO A 77 -1.59 -11.85 -24.84
N GLU A 78 -1.20 -12.52 -23.77
CA GLU A 78 -0.41 -11.90 -22.71
C GLU A 78 0.88 -11.28 -23.27
N PRO A 79 1.17 -10.00 -22.97
CA PRO A 79 2.36 -9.35 -23.48
C PRO A 79 3.61 -9.88 -22.79
N LYS A 80 4.58 -10.36 -23.59
CA LYS A 80 5.89 -10.79 -23.07
C LYS A 80 6.90 -9.68 -22.97
N VAL A 81 6.73 -8.62 -23.74
CA VAL A 81 7.60 -7.44 -23.74
C VAL A 81 6.73 -6.20 -23.90
N VAL A 82 6.92 -5.22 -23.01
CA VAL A 82 6.28 -3.90 -23.08
C VAL A 82 7.37 -2.82 -23.07
N ASP A 83 7.37 -1.96 -24.09
CA ASP A 83 8.37 -0.89 -24.25
C ASP A 83 9.83 -1.36 -24.16
N GLY A 84 10.10 -2.57 -24.65
CA GLY A 84 11.43 -3.19 -24.63
C GLY A 84 11.81 -3.87 -23.31
N ILE A 85 10.90 -3.90 -22.33
CA ILE A 85 11.10 -4.55 -21.03
C ILE A 85 10.38 -5.90 -21.03
N GLU A 86 11.10 -6.98 -20.73
CA GLU A 86 10.55 -8.31 -20.54
C GLU A 86 9.60 -8.31 -19.33
N GLN A 87 8.42 -8.90 -19.50
CA GLN A 87 7.39 -8.96 -18.46
C GLN A 87 7.41 -10.31 -17.75
N GLU A 88 7.20 -10.30 -16.44
CA GLU A 88 6.91 -11.51 -15.69
C GLU A 88 5.55 -12.08 -16.14
N PRO A 89 5.38 -13.40 -16.24
CA PRO A 89 4.11 -14.03 -16.55
C PRO A 89 3.02 -13.68 -15.53
N MET A 90 1.78 -13.59 -15.98
CA MET A 90 0.64 -13.40 -15.07
C MET A 90 0.38 -14.70 -14.28
N ASP A 91 0.28 -14.58 -12.95
CA ASP A 91 -0.01 -15.74 -12.07
C ASP A 91 -1.48 -16.15 -12.11
N GLY A 92 -2.37 -15.29 -12.61
CA GLY A 92 -3.81 -15.54 -12.66
C GLY A 92 -4.25 -16.55 -13.71
N THR A 93 -5.36 -17.20 -13.44
CA THR A 93 -6.00 -18.18 -14.34
C THR A 93 -7.30 -17.60 -14.89
N SER A 94 -7.42 -17.51 -16.23
CA SER A 94 -8.65 -17.01 -16.84
C SER A 94 -9.86 -17.87 -16.46
N PHE A 95 -10.96 -17.21 -16.07
CA PHE A 95 -12.25 -17.85 -15.78
C PHE A 95 -13.28 -17.69 -16.92
N VAL A 96 -12.86 -17.34 -18.15
CA VAL A 96 -13.78 -17.28 -19.33
C VAL A 96 -14.58 -18.57 -19.48
N TYR A 97 -13.99 -19.74 -19.19
CA TYR A 97 -14.65 -21.04 -19.28
C TYR A 97 -15.91 -21.16 -18.40
N THR A 98 -15.99 -20.44 -17.29
CA THR A 98 -17.17 -20.46 -16.40
C THR A 98 -18.34 -19.64 -16.94
N LEU A 99 -18.11 -18.78 -17.93
CA LEU A 99 -19.16 -17.92 -18.49
C LEU A 99 -20.22 -18.71 -19.22
N ASP A 100 -19.85 -19.86 -19.83
CA ASP A 100 -20.72 -20.71 -20.61
C ASP A 100 -21.19 -21.94 -19.82
N ASP A 101 -20.50 -22.33 -18.75
CA ASP A 101 -20.76 -23.54 -17.97
C ASP A 101 -20.55 -23.28 -16.46
N ALA A 102 -21.65 -23.26 -15.72
CA ALA A 102 -21.64 -23.04 -14.28
C ALA A 102 -21.05 -24.22 -13.50
N GLU A 103 -21.06 -25.42 -14.09
CA GLU A 103 -20.58 -26.67 -13.48
C GLU A 103 -19.17 -27.05 -14.00
N ALA A 104 -18.54 -26.17 -14.77
CA ALA A 104 -17.19 -26.43 -15.29
C ALA A 104 -16.20 -26.72 -14.16
N GLU A 105 -15.28 -27.65 -14.40
CA GLU A 105 -14.23 -27.98 -13.44
C GLU A 105 -13.35 -26.76 -13.14
N GLU A 106 -13.02 -26.57 -11.86
CA GLU A 106 -12.18 -25.49 -11.37
C GLU A 106 -10.77 -25.58 -11.98
N ARG A 107 -10.22 -24.44 -12.40
CA ARG A 107 -8.88 -24.35 -12.99
C ARG A 107 -7.89 -23.64 -12.10
N HIS A 108 -8.33 -22.71 -11.25
CA HIS A 108 -7.50 -22.05 -10.25
C HIS A 108 -7.58 -22.83 -8.95
N THR A 109 -6.68 -23.77 -8.76
CA THR A 109 -6.79 -24.78 -7.70
C THR A 109 -5.89 -24.52 -6.50
N VAL A 110 -4.95 -23.56 -6.59
CA VAL A 110 -4.03 -23.20 -5.50
C VAL A 110 -3.90 -21.68 -5.42
N GLN A 111 -4.08 -21.11 -4.24
CA GLN A 111 -3.84 -19.68 -3.99
C GLN A 111 -3.39 -19.45 -2.55
N TYR A 112 -2.27 -18.75 -2.37
CA TYR A 112 -1.86 -18.24 -1.05
C TYR A 112 -2.43 -16.86 -0.78
N PHE A 113 -2.53 -16.51 0.50
CA PHE A 113 -2.91 -15.20 1.01
C PHE A 113 -2.00 -14.82 2.16
N GLU A 114 -1.55 -13.56 2.20
CA GLU A 114 -0.79 -13.02 3.32
C GLU A 114 -1.05 -11.52 3.47
N MET A 115 -1.25 -11.08 4.71
CA MET A 115 -1.33 -9.69 5.10
C MET A 115 -0.88 -9.54 6.55
N TYR A 116 0.25 -8.85 6.76
CA TYR A 116 0.80 -8.59 8.10
C TYR A 116 0.98 -9.84 8.97
N GLY A 117 1.30 -10.98 8.38
CA GLY A 117 1.47 -12.27 9.06
C GLY A 117 0.19 -13.11 9.20
N SER A 118 -0.99 -12.52 8.99
CA SER A 118 -2.23 -13.27 8.81
C SER A 118 -2.18 -13.94 7.44
N ARG A 119 -2.37 -15.25 7.38
CA ARG A 119 -2.07 -16.03 6.17
C ARG A 119 -3.02 -17.17 5.92
N ALA A 120 -3.16 -17.58 4.69
CA ALA A 120 -3.93 -18.76 4.29
C ALA A 120 -3.41 -19.37 2.99
N ILE A 121 -3.79 -20.61 2.77
CA ILE A 121 -3.60 -21.34 1.51
C ILE A 121 -4.91 -22.04 1.15
N TYR A 122 -5.35 -21.82 -0.09
CA TYR A 122 -6.43 -22.56 -0.73
C TYR A 122 -5.85 -23.67 -1.60
N LYS A 123 -6.44 -24.86 -1.54
CA LYS A 123 -6.19 -25.94 -2.50
C LYS A 123 -7.39 -26.84 -2.61
N ASP A 124 -7.97 -26.93 -3.83
CA ASP A 124 -9.03 -27.88 -4.19
C ASP A 124 -10.18 -27.89 -3.14
N GLY A 125 -10.70 -26.73 -2.76
CA GLY A 125 -11.76 -26.56 -1.76
C GLY A 125 -11.26 -26.56 -0.30
N TRP A 126 -10.05 -26.97 -0.02
CA TRP A 126 -9.46 -26.87 1.30
C TRP A 126 -8.88 -25.51 1.58
N TRP A 127 -9.05 -25.04 2.81
CA TRP A 127 -8.52 -23.76 3.29
C TRP A 127 -7.79 -23.98 4.62
N ALA A 128 -6.46 -23.86 4.62
CA ALA A 128 -5.68 -23.82 5.83
C ALA A 128 -5.23 -22.39 6.12
N CYS A 129 -5.35 -21.95 7.37
CA CYS A 129 -5.05 -20.56 7.69
C CYS A 129 -4.48 -20.39 9.11
N SER A 130 -3.79 -19.27 9.30
CA SER A 130 -3.27 -18.83 10.58
C SER A 130 -3.44 -17.33 10.73
N ARG A 131 -4.00 -16.93 11.85
CA ARG A 131 -4.29 -15.55 12.16
C ARG A 131 -3.21 -14.98 13.09
N LEU A 132 -2.65 -13.84 12.74
CA LEU A 132 -1.87 -13.04 13.68
C LEU A 132 -2.75 -12.63 14.87
N ASP A 133 -2.30 -12.85 16.09
CA ASP A 133 -3.04 -12.47 17.31
C ASP A 133 -3.02 -10.96 17.54
N LYS A 134 -3.69 -10.26 16.63
CA LYS A 134 -3.86 -8.81 16.59
C LYS A 134 -5.22 -8.48 15.97
N LEU A 135 -5.91 -7.49 16.52
CA LEU A 135 -7.10 -6.94 15.86
C LEU A 135 -6.66 -6.16 14.60
N PRO A 136 -7.42 -6.21 13.50
CA PRO A 136 -7.06 -5.56 12.24
C PRO A 136 -6.77 -4.07 12.39
N TRP A 137 -7.51 -3.38 13.24
CA TRP A 137 -7.40 -1.93 13.48
C TRP A 137 -6.48 -1.54 14.65
N ASP A 138 -5.89 -2.51 15.36
CA ASP A 138 -5.02 -2.22 16.51
C ASP A 138 -3.55 -2.10 16.07
N PHE A 139 -3.10 -0.88 15.86
CA PHE A 139 -1.72 -0.50 15.61
C PHE A 139 -1.13 0.28 16.80
N SER A 140 -1.67 0.07 18.00
CA SER A 140 -1.12 0.71 19.20
C SER A 140 0.33 0.28 19.46
N PRO A 141 1.16 1.16 20.06
CA PRO A 141 2.55 0.81 20.41
C PRO A 141 2.66 -0.44 21.29
N ALA A 142 1.67 -0.69 22.16
CA ALA A 142 1.63 -1.87 23.01
C ALA A 142 1.46 -3.16 22.19
N THR A 143 0.54 -3.14 21.21
CA THR A 143 0.34 -4.27 20.31
C THR A 143 1.52 -4.47 19.37
N LEU A 144 1.97 -3.41 18.70
CA LEU A 144 3.10 -3.50 17.77
C LEU A 144 4.40 -3.98 18.44
N SER A 145 4.64 -3.61 19.71
CA SER A 145 5.83 -4.05 20.43
C SER A 145 5.94 -5.57 20.61
N ARG A 146 4.80 -6.31 20.55
CA ARG A 146 4.78 -7.78 20.58
C ARG A 146 5.40 -8.40 19.33
N PHE A 147 5.34 -7.70 18.21
CA PHE A 147 5.81 -8.16 16.89
C PHE A 147 7.11 -7.50 16.47
N LYS A 148 7.70 -6.66 17.33
CA LYS A 148 8.95 -5.98 17.04
C LYS A 148 10.08 -7.01 16.83
N PRO A 149 10.98 -6.82 15.85
CA PRO A 149 12.16 -7.65 15.70
C PRO A 149 12.95 -7.79 17.03
N GLY A 150 13.25 -9.02 17.40
CA GLY A 150 13.90 -9.34 18.69
C GLY A 150 12.97 -9.44 19.91
N SER A 151 11.64 -9.33 19.72
CA SER A 151 10.67 -9.57 20.80
C SER A 151 10.56 -11.03 21.22
N GLY A 152 11.07 -11.96 20.39
CA GLY A 152 10.90 -13.41 20.55
C GLY A 152 9.63 -13.97 19.91
N TYR A 153 8.78 -13.14 19.30
CA TYR A 153 7.64 -13.60 18.54
C TYR A 153 8.10 -14.30 17.25
N ASN A 154 7.57 -15.50 17.02
CA ASN A 154 7.77 -16.25 15.79
C ASN A 154 6.41 -16.57 15.16
N PRO A 155 6.09 -16.07 13.95
CA PRO A 155 4.82 -16.32 13.28
C PRO A 155 4.57 -17.81 12.98
N GLU A 156 5.61 -18.65 12.94
CA GLU A 156 5.46 -20.10 12.76
C GLU A 156 4.81 -20.80 13.94
N ASP A 157 4.86 -20.19 15.15
CA ASP A 157 4.25 -20.71 16.36
C ASP A 157 2.75 -20.40 16.43
N ASP A 158 2.21 -19.57 15.54
CA ASP A 158 0.80 -19.25 15.51
C ASP A 158 -0.04 -20.49 15.18
N PRO A 159 -1.19 -20.68 15.88
CA PRO A 159 -2.06 -21.82 15.64
C PRO A 159 -2.65 -21.76 14.22
N TRP A 160 -2.77 -22.92 13.61
CA TRP A 160 -3.41 -23.07 12.31
C TRP A 160 -4.80 -23.69 12.45
N GLU A 161 -5.69 -23.28 11.56
CA GLU A 161 -7.05 -23.78 11.41
C GLU A 161 -7.21 -24.40 10.01
N LEU A 162 -8.14 -25.33 9.87
CA LEU A 162 -8.40 -26.04 8.63
C LEU A 162 -9.88 -26.13 8.35
N TYR A 163 -10.30 -25.83 7.12
CA TYR A 163 -11.67 -25.83 6.68
C TYR A 163 -11.81 -26.51 5.31
N TYR A 164 -12.98 -27.11 5.06
CA TYR A 164 -13.36 -27.58 3.75
C TYR A 164 -14.54 -26.76 3.24
N LEU A 165 -14.25 -25.77 2.38
CA LEU A 165 -15.19 -24.72 1.98
C LEU A 165 -16.45 -25.21 1.27
N PRO A 166 -16.43 -26.29 0.45
CA PRO A 166 -17.65 -26.82 -0.15
C PRO A 166 -18.71 -27.24 0.87
N ASP A 167 -18.30 -27.73 2.04
CA ASP A 167 -19.21 -28.15 3.12
C ASP A 167 -19.41 -27.07 4.18
N ASP A 168 -18.43 -26.15 4.31
CA ASP A 168 -18.39 -25.12 5.35
C ASP A 168 -17.85 -23.80 4.79
N PHE A 169 -18.65 -23.17 3.92
CA PHE A 169 -18.24 -21.94 3.24
C PHE A 169 -18.05 -20.72 4.18
N SER A 170 -18.50 -20.81 5.42
CA SER A 170 -18.38 -19.74 6.45
C SER A 170 -17.22 -19.96 7.42
N GLN A 171 -16.47 -21.06 7.28
CA GLN A 171 -15.38 -21.43 8.19
C GLN A 171 -15.85 -21.59 9.65
N ALA A 172 -16.98 -22.26 9.87
CA ALA A 172 -17.58 -22.43 11.18
C ALA A 172 -16.99 -23.62 11.98
N LYS A 173 -16.48 -24.65 11.26
CA LYS A 173 -15.96 -25.88 11.88
C LYS A 173 -14.49 -26.09 11.55
N ASN A 174 -13.61 -25.80 12.50
CA ASN A 174 -12.19 -26.08 12.37
C ASN A 174 -11.93 -27.61 12.39
N LEU A 175 -11.31 -28.12 11.33
CA LEU A 175 -10.98 -29.54 11.12
C LEU A 175 -9.51 -29.87 11.44
N ALA A 176 -8.73 -28.95 11.98
CA ALA A 176 -7.28 -29.12 12.20
C ALA A 176 -6.95 -30.35 13.03
N ASP A 177 -7.71 -30.59 14.12
CA ASP A 177 -7.52 -31.76 14.99
C ASP A 177 -8.03 -33.06 14.37
N GLU A 178 -9.08 -32.97 13.53
CA GLU A 178 -9.67 -34.13 12.86
C GLU A 178 -8.83 -34.60 11.65
N LYS A 179 -8.08 -33.70 11.02
CA LYS A 179 -7.33 -33.94 9.78
C LYS A 179 -5.90 -33.35 9.80
N PRO A 180 -5.08 -33.78 10.77
CA PRO A 180 -3.75 -33.20 10.96
C PRO A 180 -2.80 -33.41 9.76
N GLU A 181 -2.94 -34.52 9.02
CA GLU A 181 -2.15 -34.80 7.84
C GLU A 181 -2.46 -33.80 6.70
N LYS A 182 -3.75 -33.49 6.49
CA LYS A 182 -4.16 -32.50 5.49
C LYS A 182 -3.70 -31.11 5.86
N LEU A 183 -3.75 -30.75 7.12
CA LEU A 183 -3.22 -29.49 7.63
C LEU A 183 -1.71 -29.40 7.37
N ALA A 184 -0.95 -30.46 7.65
CA ALA A 184 0.49 -30.49 7.43
C ALA A 184 0.83 -30.33 5.94
N GLU A 185 0.10 -31.01 5.03
CA GLU A 185 0.25 -30.86 3.58
C GLU A 185 0.06 -29.39 3.15
N LEU A 186 -1.00 -28.73 3.64
CA LEU A 186 -1.31 -27.37 3.24
C LEU A 186 -0.36 -26.34 3.84
N LYS A 187 0.14 -26.56 5.04
CA LYS A 187 1.19 -25.72 5.63
C LYS A 187 2.47 -25.76 4.80
N GLU A 188 2.87 -26.94 4.37
CA GLU A 188 4.02 -27.10 3.49
C GLU A 188 3.80 -26.39 2.14
N LEU A 189 2.62 -26.56 1.55
CA LEU A 189 2.27 -25.85 0.31
C LEU A 189 2.31 -24.34 0.48
N PHE A 190 1.81 -23.80 1.60
CA PHE A 190 1.91 -22.36 1.89
C PHE A 190 3.37 -21.90 1.91
N CYS A 191 4.26 -22.65 2.56
CA CYS A 191 5.68 -22.30 2.60
C CYS A 191 6.31 -22.27 1.20
N GLN A 192 5.98 -23.24 0.35
CA GLN A 192 6.45 -23.30 -1.03
C GLN A 192 5.98 -22.11 -1.85
N GLU A 193 4.68 -21.78 -1.79
CA GLU A 193 4.10 -20.61 -2.46
C GLU A 193 4.69 -19.30 -1.91
N ALA A 194 4.88 -19.19 -0.60
CA ALA A 194 5.44 -18.02 0.04
C ALA A 194 6.91 -17.78 -0.35
N GLU A 195 7.70 -18.84 -0.52
CA GLU A 195 9.07 -18.75 -1.01
C GLU A 195 9.10 -18.34 -2.48
N LEU A 196 8.29 -19.00 -3.32
CA LEU A 196 8.22 -18.73 -4.76
C LEU A 196 7.83 -17.27 -5.05
N ASN A 197 6.91 -16.72 -4.26
CA ASN A 197 6.34 -15.38 -4.47
C ASN A 197 6.98 -14.28 -3.60
N ASN A 198 8.14 -14.53 -2.99
CA ASN A 198 8.88 -13.56 -2.15
C ASN A 198 8.06 -13.01 -0.97
N VAL A 199 7.17 -13.80 -0.39
CA VAL A 199 6.35 -13.44 0.77
C VAL A 199 7.15 -13.51 2.07
N LEU A 200 8.20 -14.32 2.09
CA LEU A 200 9.08 -14.46 3.25
C LEU A 200 10.12 -13.34 3.33
N PRO A 201 10.50 -12.90 4.56
CA PRO A 201 9.99 -13.37 5.85
C PRO A 201 8.58 -12.86 6.16
N LEU A 202 7.79 -13.65 6.85
CA LEU A 202 6.48 -13.22 7.35
C LEU A 202 6.63 -11.94 8.21
N LEU A 203 5.58 -11.15 8.31
CA LEU A 203 5.57 -9.82 8.96
C LEU A 203 6.36 -8.75 8.20
N GLY A 204 6.80 -9.01 6.96
CA GLY A 204 7.49 -8.02 6.13
C GLY A 204 6.75 -6.69 6.04
N GLY A 205 5.43 -6.71 5.92
CA GLY A 205 4.57 -5.53 5.93
C GLY A 205 4.56 -4.76 7.25
N LEU A 206 4.80 -5.42 8.39
CA LEU A 206 4.94 -4.75 9.70
C LEU A 206 6.34 -4.16 9.91
N SER A 207 7.34 -4.59 9.17
CA SER A 207 8.73 -4.10 9.32
C SER A 207 8.83 -2.58 9.13
N VAL A 208 7.95 -2.01 8.31
CA VAL A 208 7.84 -0.56 8.08
C VAL A 208 7.56 0.19 9.38
N PHE A 209 6.70 -0.35 10.25
CA PHE A 209 6.39 0.26 11.55
C PHE A 209 7.58 0.24 12.52
N PHE A 210 8.54 -0.63 12.30
CA PHE A 210 9.75 -0.76 13.12
C PHE A 210 10.96 -0.06 12.49
N GLY A 211 10.76 0.66 11.37
CA GLY A 211 11.84 1.35 10.66
C GLY A 211 12.81 0.41 9.95
N ILE A 212 12.41 -0.84 9.71
CA ILE A 212 13.15 -1.75 8.83
C ILE A 212 12.81 -1.37 7.40
N LEU A 213 13.77 -0.78 6.72
CA LEU A 213 13.61 -0.24 5.39
C LEU A 213 14.06 -1.26 4.33
N PRO A 214 13.32 -1.39 3.20
CA PRO A 214 13.80 -2.12 2.04
C PRO A 214 15.16 -1.59 1.54
N PRO A 215 15.96 -2.38 0.83
CA PRO A 215 17.28 -1.96 0.34
C PRO A 215 17.28 -0.66 -0.50
N MET A 216 16.21 -0.37 -1.23
CA MET A 216 16.07 0.88 -1.99
C MET A 216 16.00 2.13 -1.10
N GLU A 217 15.61 1.99 0.16
CA GLU A 217 15.50 3.10 1.11
C GLU A 217 16.82 3.47 1.79
N THR A 218 17.90 2.78 1.47
CA THR A 218 19.26 3.18 1.83
C THR A 218 19.84 4.23 0.87
N ALA A 219 19.18 4.50 -0.24
CA ALA A 219 19.60 5.55 -1.16
C ALA A 219 19.53 6.91 -0.46
N THR A 220 20.61 7.69 -0.59
CA THR A 220 20.74 9.01 0.00
C THR A 220 20.53 10.14 -1.01
N ARG A 221 20.38 9.81 -2.29
CA ARG A 221 20.16 10.76 -3.38
C ARG A 221 19.13 10.21 -4.36
N PHE A 222 18.18 11.07 -4.70
CA PHE A 222 17.14 10.82 -5.68
C PHE A 222 17.16 11.93 -6.71
N SER A 223 16.95 11.62 -7.98
CA SER A 223 16.91 12.60 -9.06
C SER A 223 15.64 12.37 -9.88
N PHE A 224 14.94 13.44 -10.15
CA PHE A 224 13.74 13.45 -10.98
C PHE A 224 13.96 14.42 -12.13
N ALA A 225 13.55 14.08 -13.34
CA ALA A 225 13.73 14.92 -14.51
C ALA A 225 12.39 15.14 -15.20
N GLY A 226 12.13 16.37 -15.63
CA GLY A 226 10.90 16.77 -16.30
C GLY A 226 9.67 16.77 -15.38
N ASP A 227 8.49 16.74 -15.99
CA ASP A 227 7.18 16.74 -15.32
C ASP A 227 6.88 15.36 -14.74
N VAL A 228 7.42 15.06 -13.56
CA VAL A 228 7.16 13.81 -12.86
C VAL A 228 5.95 14.00 -11.95
N GLN A 229 4.89 13.22 -12.17
CA GLN A 229 3.65 13.26 -11.38
C GLN A 229 3.29 11.87 -10.85
N ASN A 230 2.51 11.84 -9.75
CA ASN A 230 1.96 10.61 -9.16
C ASN A 230 3.03 9.57 -8.81
N VAL A 231 4.19 10.01 -8.32
CA VAL A 231 5.24 9.10 -7.86
C VAL A 231 4.76 8.36 -6.63
N SER A 232 4.83 7.03 -6.67
CA SER A 232 4.43 6.20 -5.52
C SER A 232 5.25 6.53 -4.27
N THR A 233 4.60 6.55 -3.11
CA THR A 233 5.25 6.73 -1.81
C THR A 233 6.31 5.67 -1.51
N THR A 234 6.28 4.53 -2.21
CA THR A 234 7.27 3.45 -2.06
C THR A 234 8.61 3.75 -2.74
N VAL A 235 8.65 4.71 -3.67
CA VAL A 235 9.88 5.06 -4.44
C VAL A 235 10.38 6.48 -4.21
N ILE A 236 9.69 7.29 -3.39
CA ILE A 236 10.15 8.63 -3.03
C ILE A 236 11.09 8.59 -1.81
N PRO A 237 11.94 9.63 -1.64
CA PRO A 237 12.81 9.73 -0.48
C PRO A 237 12.04 9.75 0.83
N ARG A 238 12.44 8.92 1.80
CA ARG A 238 11.93 9.02 3.17
C ARG A 238 12.69 10.11 3.92
N ILE A 239 12.02 11.22 4.14
CA ILE A 239 12.60 12.41 4.79
C ILE A 239 12.25 12.54 6.27
N TYR A 240 11.47 11.61 6.82
CA TYR A 240 11.00 11.66 8.21
C TYR A 240 12.15 11.43 9.20
N GLY A 241 12.21 12.25 10.24
CA GLY A 241 13.17 12.11 11.30
C GLY A 241 14.63 12.35 10.92
N ARG A 242 14.88 13.06 9.81
CA ARG A 242 16.23 13.35 9.31
C ARG A 242 16.33 14.71 8.62
N SER A 243 17.55 15.23 8.53
CA SER A 243 17.87 16.38 7.69
C SER A 243 17.85 15.98 6.20
N TYR A 244 17.41 16.88 5.34
CA TYR A 244 17.40 16.67 3.89
C TYR A 244 17.50 18.00 3.12
N SER A 245 17.85 17.92 1.85
CA SER A 245 17.80 19.05 0.93
C SER A 245 17.03 18.69 -0.33
N ILE A 246 16.42 19.71 -0.94
CA ILE A 246 15.82 19.68 -2.26
C ILE A 246 16.53 20.71 -3.10
N GLU A 247 17.06 20.30 -4.25
CA GLU A 247 17.75 21.16 -5.20
C GLU A 247 17.01 21.07 -6.54
N ALA A 248 16.82 22.23 -7.20
CA ALA A 248 16.26 22.30 -8.54
C ALA A 248 17.14 23.19 -9.42
N GLU A 249 17.55 22.65 -10.57
CA GLU A 249 18.24 23.39 -11.63
C GLU A 249 17.21 23.99 -12.57
N LEU A 250 17.21 25.32 -12.71
CA LEU A 250 16.20 26.08 -13.39
C LEU A 250 16.82 26.95 -14.47
N GLU A 251 16.09 27.18 -15.57
CA GLU A 251 16.32 28.25 -16.51
C GLU A 251 15.20 29.29 -16.37
N VAL A 252 15.51 30.39 -15.69
CA VAL A 252 14.54 31.44 -15.36
C VAL A 252 14.55 32.49 -16.45
N PRO A 253 13.43 32.72 -17.19
CA PRO A 253 13.34 33.75 -18.23
C PRO A 253 13.59 35.16 -17.68
N GLU A 254 13.97 36.12 -18.56
CA GLU A 254 14.10 37.54 -18.18
C GLU A 254 12.79 38.16 -17.66
N SER A 255 11.65 37.59 -18.08
CA SER A 255 10.32 37.98 -17.60
C SER A 255 10.00 37.50 -16.18
N GLY A 256 10.90 36.72 -15.58
CA GLY A 256 10.67 36.00 -14.33
C GLY A 256 9.99 34.64 -14.53
N ALA A 257 9.83 33.91 -13.46
CA ALA A 257 9.13 32.62 -13.42
C ALA A 257 8.28 32.51 -12.17
N GLU A 258 7.20 31.77 -12.26
CA GLU A 258 6.36 31.38 -11.14
C GLU A 258 5.92 29.91 -11.29
N GLY A 259 5.59 29.25 -10.19
CA GLY A 259 5.07 27.89 -10.22
C GLY A 259 5.67 26.98 -9.18
N VAL A 260 5.20 25.73 -9.16
CA VAL A 260 5.63 24.69 -8.21
C VAL A 260 6.84 23.94 -8.77
N LEU A 261 7.90 23.86 -8.01
CA LEU A 261 9.12 23.10 -8.34
C LEU A 261 9.01 21.66 -7.85
N CYS A 262 8.51 21.49 -6.63
CA CYS A 262 8.31 20.17 -6.02
C CYS A 262 7.20 20.25 -4.98
N ALA A 263 6.34 19.23 -4.95
CA ALA A 263 5.34 19.09 -3.90
C ALA A 263 5.20 17.62 -3.50
N PHE A 264 5.04 17.40 -2.20
CA PHE A 264 4.73 16.11 -1.63
C PHE A 264 3.82 16.29 -0.43
N ALA A 265 2.60 15.78 -0.53
CA ALA A 265 1.60 15.93 0.51
C ALA A 265 0.51 14.88 0.41
N ASP A 266 -0.15 14.64 1.52
CA ASP A 266 -1.42 13.94 1.61
C ASP A 266 -2.46 14.79 2.38
N PHE A 267 -3.56 14.16 2.82
CA PHE A 267 -4.63 14.87 3.55
C PHE A 267 -4.26 15.29 4.98
N ILE A 268 -3.17 14.75 5.54
CA ILE A 268 -2.71 15.11 6.90
C ILE A 268 -1.52 16.07 6.90
N GLY A 269 -0.87 16.29 5.76
CA GLY A 269 0.22 17.23 5.69
C GLY A 269 1.16 17.03 4.52
N GLY A 270 2.26 17.76 4.55
CA GLY A 270 3.27 17.71 3.50
C GLY A 270 3.93 19.05 3.23
N PHE A 271 4.63 19.15 2.11
CA PHE A 271 5.33 20.37 1.74
C PHE A 271 5.21 20.68 0.25
N SER A 272 5.46 21.96 -0.06
CA SER A 272 5.74 22.43 -1.42
C SER A 272 6.92 23.39 -1.42
N LEU A 273 7.73 23.31 -2.48
CA LEU A 273 8.75 24.29 -2.85
C LEU A 273 8.30 24.93 -4.15
N TRP A 274 8.15 26.24 -4.16
CA TRP A 274 7.56 26.96 -5.29
C TRP A 274 8.05 28.39 -5.37
N VAL A 275 7.83 29.04 -6.51
CA VAL A 275 8.18 30.43 -6.80
C VAL A 275 6.89 31.23 -6.99
N ASP A 276 6.77 32.38 -6.32
CA ASP A 276 5.59 33.23 -6.43
C ASP A 276 5.65 34.19 -7.66
N GLU A 277 4.58 34.92 -7.90
CA GLU A 277 4.45 35.91 -8.98
C GLU A 277 5.50 37.03 -8.96
N LYS A 278 6.18 37.22 -7.81
CA LYS A 278 7.27 38.19 -7.61
C LYS A 278 8.66 37.58 -7.71
N GLY A 279 8.73 36.30 -8.01
CA GLY A 279 9.97 35.54 -8.14
C GLY A 279 10.57 35.07 -6.80
N HIS A 280 9.86 35.18 -5.67
CA HIS A 280 10.37 34.69 -4.39
C HIS A 280 10.28 33.19 -4.29
N LEU A 281 11.37 32.55 -3.86
CA LEU A 281 11.38 31.13 -3.52
C LEU A 281 10.68 30.93 -2.19
N ILE A 282 9.71 30.01 -2.15
CA ILE A 282 8.88 29.76 -0.98
C ILE A 282 8.87 28.26 -0.69
N HIS A 283 9.15 27.92 0.56
CA HIS A 283 8.85 26.62 1.11
C HIS A 283 7.62 26.73 2.02
N THR A 284 6.62 25.90 1.76
CA THR A 284 5.41 25.80 2.58
C THR A 284 5.34 24.38 3.13
N TYR A 285 5.12 24.25 4.44
CA TYR A 285 4.93 22.98 5.11
C TYR A 285 3.63 22.98 5.91
N GLN A 286 2.78 22.00 5.63
CA GLN A 286 1.50 21.80 6.33
C GLN A 286 1.67 20.70 7.37
N PHE A 287 1.46 21.04 8.64
CA PHE A 287 1.54 20.11 9.76
C PHE A 287 0.14 19.67 10.19
N LEU A 288 -0.26 18.45 9.84
CA LEU A 288 -1.50 17.76 10.25
C LEU A 288 -2.80 18.57 10.00
N GLY A 289 -2.80 19.52 9.06
CA GLY A 289 -3.93 20.45 8.89
C GLY A 289 -4.12 21.46 10.03
N ILE A 290 -3.22 21.47 11.03
CA ILE A 290 -3.28 22.33 12.23
C ILE A 290 -2.48 23.61 12.02
N ASP A 291 -1.22 23.47 11.60
CA ASP A 291 -0.31 24.59 11.41
C ASP A 291 0.30 24.61 10.02
N THR A 292 0.55 25.82 9.51
CA THR A 292 1.27 26.05 8.27
C THR A 292 2.55 26.82 8.54
N TYR A 293 3.69 26.21 8.23
CA TYR A 293 4.99 26.87 8.30
C TYR A 293 5.40 27.34 6.90
N LYS A 294 5.77 28.61 6.81
CA LYS A 294 6.12 29.23 5.51
C LYS A 294 7.43 29.97 5.63
N GLN A 295 8.41 29.62 4.80
CA GLN A 295 9.65 30.32 4.64
C GLN A 295 9.69 30.99 3.27
N VAL A 296 10.00 32.26 3.21
CA VAL A 296 10.00 33.08 1.99
C VAL A 296 11.39 33.69 1.82
N SER A 297 11.93 33.64 0.62
CA SER A 297 13.19 34.32 0.30
C SER A 297 13.06 35.84 0.46
N THR A 298 14.13 36.48 0.90
CA THR A 298 14.18 37.93 1.12
C THR A 298 14.30 38.72 -0.19
N GLU A 299 14.68 38.03 -1.28
CA GLU A 299 14.81 38.57 -2.62
C GLU A 299 14.33 37.56 -3.65
N PRO A 300 13.95 37.98 -4.84
CA PRO A 300 13.62 37.09 -5.95
C PRO A 300 14.82 36.21 -6.36
N ILE A 301 14.53 35.04 -6.92
CA ILE A 301 15.57 34.23 -7.60
C ILE A 301 16.09 34.94 -8.82
N PRO A 302 17.38 34.80 -9.16
CA PRO A 302 17.97 35.45 -10.36
C PRO A 302 17.39 34.87 -11.64
N THR A 303 17.47 35.64 -12.73
CA THR A 303 17.16 35.16 -14.08
C THR A 303 18.36 34.39 -14.68
N GLY A 304 18.12 33.60 -15.73
CA GLY A 304 19.11 32.72 -16.35
C GLY A 304 19.21 31.37 -15.69
N GLU A 305 20.35 30.72 -15.81
CA GLU A 305 20.63 29.44 -15.14
C GLU A 305 20.81 29.66 -13.65
N VAL A 306 19.97 29.01 -12.83
CA VAL A 306 20.01 29.12 -11.38
C VAL A 306 19.72 27.78 -10.73
N THR A 307 20.50 27.44 -9.73
CA THR A 307 20.18 26.32 -8.83
C THR A 307 19.56 26.87 -7.56
N VAL A 308 18.31 26.51 -7.31
CA VAL A 308 17.65 26.80 -6.02
C VAL A 308 17.74 25.61 -5.10
N LYS A 309 17.86 25.88 -3.80
CA LYS A 309 17.99 24.84 -2.79
C LYS A 309 17.17 25.17 -1.54
N MET A 310 16.47 24.20 -1.05
CA MET A 310 15.93 24.19 0.31
C MET A 310 16.70 23.15 1.12
N LEU A 311 17.20 23.54 2.28
CA LEU A 311 17.86 22.67 3.27
C LEU A 311 17.05 22.69 4.56
N PHE A 312 16.64 21.51 5.02
CA PHE A 312 16.07 21.28 6.34
C PHE A 312 17.10 20.60 7.23
N GLU A 313 17.40 21.21 8.35
CA GLU A 313 18.28 20.68 9.39
C GLU A 313 17.45 20.37 10.62
N ILE A 314 17.27 19.07 10.89
CA ILE A 314 16.46 18.61 12.02
C ILE A 314 17.16 18.85 13.35
N ASP A 315 16.42 19.28 14.38
CA ASP A 315 16.97 19.53 15.72
C ASP A 315 17.39 18.24 16.43
N GLU A 316 16.60 17.17 16.25
CA GLU A 316 16.87 15.84 16.80
C GLU A 316 16.50 14.76 15.78
N PRO A 317 17.30 13.72 15.55
CA PRO A 317 17.06 12.69 14.53
C PRO A 317 15.94 11.73 14.97
N LYS A 318 14.70 12.24 15.08
CA LYS A 318 13.51 11.48 15.43
C LYS A 318 12.30 11.97 14.64
N PRO A 319 11.35 11.07 14.27
CA PRO A 319 10.10 11.47 13.62
C PRO A 319 9.34 12.53 14.44
N GLY A 320 8.79 13.52 13.75
CA GLY A 320 8.03 14.61 14.37
C GLY A 320 8.85 15.77 14.92
N ALA A 321 10.18 15.66 14.99
CA ALA A 321 11.02 16.75 15.44
C ALA A 321 10.98 17.94 14.50
N GLY A 322 11.13 19.13 15.06
CA GLY A 322 11.30 20.38 14.34
C GLY A 322 12.71 20.57 13.79
N GLY A 323 12.96 21.73 13.21
CA GLY A 323 14.25 22.06 12.65
C GLY A 323 14.30 23.42 11.97
N LYS A 324 15.48 23.73 11.45
CA LYS A 324 15.75 24.95 10.68
C LYS A 324 15.62 24.68 9.18
N VAL A 325 14.99 25.62 8.47
CA VAL A 325 14.95 25.65 7.00
C VAL A 325 15.79 26.82 6.50
N THR A 326 16.62 26.59 5.49
CA THR A 326 17.32 27.64 4.74
C THR A 326 17.01 27.52 3.25
N LEU A 327 16.87 28.68 2.60
CA LEU A 327 16.64 28.81 1.16
C LEU A 327 17.84 29.45 0.49
N TRP A 328 18.23 28.89 -0.67
CA TRP A 328 19.43 29.33 -1.40
C TRP A 328 19.09 29.53 -2.88
N ALA A 329 19.75 30.48 -3.50
CA ALA A 329 19.86 30.61 -4.95
C ALA A 329 21.34 30.64 -5.31
N ASN A 330 21.80 29.67 -6.09
CA ASN A 330 23.21 29.37 -6.30
C ASN A 330 23.93 29.24 -4.93
N ASP A 331 25.03 29.95 -4.73
CA ASP A 331 25.81 29.93 -3.49
C ASP A 331 25.34 30.93 -2.42
N LYS A 332 24.26 31.68 -2.69
CA LYS A 332 23.74 32.72 -1.80
C LYS A 332 22.54 32.23 -1.01
N GLN A 333 22.62 32.32 0.34
CA GLN A 333 21.44 32.13 1.18
C GLN A 333 20.49 33.33 1.01
N ILE A 334 19.25 33.07 0.65
CA ILE A 334 18.21 34.07 0.37
C ILE A 334 17.02 34.00 1.33
N GLY A 335 17.01 33.05 2.25
CA GLY A 335 15.95 32.96 3.27
C GLY A 335 16.25 31.93 4.33
N GLU A 336 15.58 32.09 5.48
CA GLU A 336 15.61 31.09 6.56
C GLU A 336 14.35 31.16 7.41
N GLY A 337 14.11 30.11 8.18
CA GLY A 337 13.05 30.02 9.16
C GLY A 337 13.10 28.71 9.95
N THR A 338 12.10 28.49 10.76
CA THR A 338 12.00 27.27 11.58
C THR A 338 10.69 26.56 11.35
N MET A 339 10.72 25.26 11.51
CA MET A 339 9.52 24.40 11.59
C MET A 339 9.54 23.76 12.98
N PRO A 340 8.65 24.15 13.90
CA PRO A 340 8.60 23.59 15.26
C PRO A 340 8.34 22.09 15.29
N HIS A 341 7.58 21.59 14.31
CA HIS A 341 7.21 20.19 14.20
C HIS A 341 7.23 19.72 12.74
N THR A 342 7.46 18.44 12.54
CA THR A 342 7.29 17.78 11.25
C THR A 342 6.31 16.61 11.38
N VAL A 343 5.68 16.22 10.29
CA VAL A 343 4.85 15.00 10.27
C VAL A 343 5.77 13.79 10.45
N ALA A 344 5.37 12.89 11.34
CA ALA A 344 6.19 11.72 11.66
C ALA A 344 6.17 10.66 10.55
N MET A 345 5.11 10.66 9.72
CA MET A 345 4.87 9.70 8.65
C MET A 345 3.83 10.28 7.67
N LEU A 346 4.04 10.13 6.38
CA LEU A 346 3.11 10.47 5.30
C LEU A 346 2.82 9.24 4.43
#